data_9d2569b3a66bf339f379ac2569e8e162
#
_entry.id   9d2569b3a66bf339f379ac2569e8e162
#
_cell.length_a   1.000
_cell.length_b   1.000
_cell.length_c   1.000
_cell.angle_alpha   90.00
_cell.angle_beta   90.00
_cell.angle_gamma   90.00
#
_symmetry.space_group_name_H-M   'P 1'
#
loop_
_entity.id
_entity.type
_entity.pdbx_description
1 polymer ?
#
loop_
_entity_poly.entity_id
_entity_poly.type
_entity_poly.pdbx_seq_one_letter_code
_entity_poly.pdbx_strand_id
1 'polypeptide(L)'
;MNLDLMKLAAAQIFPIKGDLSLNIGKHLDFVSRAVASGAGLILFPELSLTSYESKRAKELASTAEDPRLEVFQQKSDTGNIIICAGLPTRHTEGIRISMLIFQPGKKMQVYSKRWLHADELPYFVPGQDAFLIESGNALCAPAICYESTVMDHTVQAHQAGATIYLASVADSDGGLAKAYRHYPLIAKQFGMIVLLSNGLGPCDDFICRGRSAVWNERGELMGQLGEEEGLLIFDTTTGK
;
A
#
# COMPACT_ATOMS: atom_id res chain seq x y z
N MET A 1 -6.69 -8.59 22.94
CA MET A 1 -5.98 -7.32 22.76
C MET A 1 -6.93 -6.40 22.04
N ASN A 2 -7.41 -5.31 22.68
CA ASN A 2 -8.33 -4.39 22.02
C ASN A 2 -7.50 -3.61 20.96
N LEU A 3 -7.76 -3.92 19.69
CA LEU A 3 -7.38 -3.02 18.60
C LEU A 3 -8.16 -1.72 18.83
N ASP A 4 -7.50 -0.58 18.97
CA ASP A 4 -8.23 0.68 18.93
C ASP A 4 -9.01 0.75 17.62
N LEU A 5 -10.24 1.21 17.75
CA LEU A 5 -11.26 1.31 16.73
C LEU A 5 -10.75 2.02 15.49
N MET A 6 -10.31 1.29 14.47
CA MET A 6 -9.82 1.89 13.23
C MET A 6 -10.53 1.30 12.03
N LYS A 7 -11.02 2.17 11.15
CA LYS A 7 -11.42 1.76 9.81
C LYS A 7 -10.23 1.85 8.88
N LEU A 8 -9.99 0.76 8.16
CA LEU A 8 -8.97 0.66 7.11
C LEU A 8 -9.63 0.89 5.74
N ALA A 9 -8.94 1.59 4.87
CA ALA A 9 -9.37 1.78 3.50
C ALA A 9 -8.33 1.23 2.52
N ALA A 10 -8.75 0.39 1.57
CA ALA A 10 -7.95 0.04 0.39
C ALA A 10 -8.50 0.78 -0.82
N ALA A 11 -7.67 1.62 -1.43
CA ALA A 11 -7.99 2.31 -2.68
C ALA A 11 -7.66 1.38 -3.86
N GLN A 12 -8.60 1.22 -4.77
CA GLN A 12 -8.41 0.57 -6.05
C GLN A 12 -8.56 1.62 -7.13
N ILE A 13 -7.45 2.00 -7.76
CA ILE A 13 -7.42 3.10 -8.71
C ILE A 13 -6.81 2.69 -10.04
N PHE A 14 -7.19 3.40 -11.09
CA PHE A 14 -6.57 3.36 -12.40
C PHE A 14 -5.59 4.54 -12.51
N PRO A 15 -4.29 4.37 -12.26
CA PRO A 15 -3.34 5.46 -12.31
C PRO A 15 -3.08 5.89 -13.76
N ILE A 16 -2.90 7.19 -13.96
CA ILE A 16 -2.51 7.74 -15.26
C ILE A 16 -1.01 7.58 -15.42
N LYS A 17 -0.59 6.85 -16.47
CA LYS A 17 0.82 6.52 -16.72
C LYS A 17 1.72 7.74 -16.77
N GLY A 18 2.63 7.84 -15.81
CA GLY A 18 3.67 8.87 -15.75
C GLY A 18 3.19 10.27 -15.38
N ASP A 19 1.92 10.48 -15.08
CA ASP A 19 1.43 11.81 -14.71
C ASP A 19 1.23 11.93 -13.20
N LEU A 20 2.30 12.33 -12.51
CA LEU A 20 2.28 12.52 -11.06
C LEU A 20 1.22 13.55 -10.62
N SER A 21 1.02 14.65 -11.36
CA SER A 21 0.11 15.72 -10.94
C SER A 21 -1.36 15.30 -11.01
N LEU A 22 -1.76 14.62 -12.09
CA LEU A 22 -3.11 14.08 -12.21
C LEU A 22 -3.37 12.97 -11.22
N ASN A 23 -2.36 12.10 -10.96
CA ASN A 23 -2.48 11.04 -9.97
C ASN A 23 -2.58 11.60 -8.54
N ILE A 24 -1.86 12.67 -8.19
CA ILE A 24 -2.04 13.38 -6.92
C ILE A 24 -3.50 13.80 -6.76
N GLY A 25 -4.09 14.46 -7.75
CA GLY A 25 -5.49 14.87 -7.71
C GLY A 25 -6.44 13.70 -7.47
N LYS A 26 -6.23 12.59 -8.20
CA LYS A 26 -7.02 11.35 -8.03
C LYS A 26 -6.87 10.77 -6.62
N HIS A 27 -5.65 10.69 -6.09
CA HIS A 27 -5.41 10.21 -4.73
C HIS A 27 -6.13 11.05 -3.69
N LEU A 28 -6.09 12.39 -3.82
CA LEU A 28 -6.76 13.30 -2.89
C LEU A 28 -8.29 13.15 -2.87
N ASP A 29 -8.90 12.80 -4.02
CA ASP A 29 -10.31 12.45 -4.07
C ASP A 29 -10.60 11.20 -3.25
N PHE A 30 -9.82 10.13 -3.44
CA PHE A 30 -9.94 8.90 -2.65
C PHE A 30 -9.67 9.12 -1.16
N VAL A 31 -8.68 9.93 -0.80
CA VAL A 31 -8.43 10.32 0.60
C VAL A 31 -9.65 11.04 1.18
N SER A 32 -10.25 11.97 0.44
CA SER A 32 -11.44 12.70 0.89
C SER A 32 -12.63 11.76 1.13
N ARG A 33 -12.82 10.77 0.27
CA ARG A 33 -13.86 9.72 0.42
C ARG A 33 -13.56 8.81 1.62
N ALA A 34 -12.30 8.43 1.84
CA ALA A 34 -11.89 7.64 3.00
C ALA A 34 -12.16 8.38 4.32
N VAL A 35 -11.79 9.67 4.39
CA VAL A 35 -12.09 10.54 5.53
C VAL A 35 -13.59 10.63 5.78
N ALA A 36 -14.40 10.84 4.75
CA ALA A 36 -15.86 10.89 4.86
C ALA A 36 -16.46 9.58 5.35
N SER A 37 -15.79 8.43 5.11
CA SER A 37 -16.18 7.11 5.62
C SER A 37 -15.65 6.82 7.03
N GLY A 38 -14.89 7.75 7.62
CA GLY A 38 -14.29 7.62 8.95
C GLY A 38 -13.07 6.69 8.98
N ALA A 39 -12.37 6.51 7.86
CA ALA A 39 -11.15 5.71 7.82
C ALA A 39 -9.99 6.42 8.52
N GLY A 40 -9.23 5.69 9.34
CA GLY A 40 -8.01 6.16 9.98
C GLY A 40 -6.74 5.86 9.18
N LEU A 41 -6.84 4.98 8.17
CA LEU A 41 -5.75 4.66 7.25
C LEU A 41 -6.29 4.39 5.85
N ILE A 42 -5.62 4.91 4.83
CA ILE A 42 -5.85 4.56 3.43
C ILE A 42 -4.56 4.03 2.80
N LEU A 43 -4.66 2.85 2.17
CA LEU A 43 -3.59 2.19 1.42
C LEU A 43 -3.86 2.31 -0.08
N PHE A 44 -2.89 2.81 -0.82
CA PHE A 44 -2.90 2.84 -2.29
C PHE A 44 -2.03 1.74 -2.88
N PRO A 45 -2.22 1.38 -4.16
CA PRO A 45 -1.42 0.37 -4.86
C PRO A 45 0.06 0.76 -5.01
N GLU A 46 0.90 -0.24 -5.29
CA GLU A 46 2.31 -0.06 -5.64
C GLU A 46 2.47 0.93 -6.80
N LEU A 47 3.42 1.89 -6.64
CA LEU A 47 3.73 2.93 -7.63
C LEU A 47 2.50 3.71 -8.14
N SER A 48 1.44 3.79 -7.35
CA SER A 48 0.14 4.37 -7.74
C SER A 48 0.21 5.84 -8.16
N LEU A 49 1.23 6.58 -7.71
CA LEU A 49 1.43 7.99 -8.09
C LEU A 49 2.00 8.17 -9.50
N THR A 50 2.57 7.11 -10.10
CA THR A 50 3.17 7.17 -11.46
C THR A 50 2.66 6.09 -12.40
N SER A 51 1.82 5.16 -11.93
CA SER A 51 1.62 3.84 -12.50
C SER A 51 2.88 2.97 -12.40
N TYR A 52 2.73 1.64 -12.51
CA TYR A 52 3.86 0.72 -12.50
C TYR A 52 4.50 0.71 -13.89
N GLU A 53 5.57 1.49 -14.04
CA GLU A 53 6.32 1.71 -15.28
C GLU A 53 7.82 1.55 -14.99
N SER A 54 8.29 0.31 -14.78
CA SER A 54 9.66 0.02 -14.33
C SER A 54 10.72 0.52 -15.31
N LYS A 55 10.47 0.39 -16.61
CA LYS A 55 11.35 0.87 -17.68
C LYS A 55 11.55 2.40 -17.70
N ARG A 56 10.58 3.12 -17.14
CA ARG A 56 10.59 4.59 -17.00
C ARG A 56 10.99 5.05 -15.58
N ALA A 57 11.44 4.15 -14.72
CA ALA A 57 11.73 4.46 -13.32
C ALA A 57 12.66 5.69 -13.16
N LYS A 58 13.71 5.82 -14.02
CA LYS A 58 14.63 6.98 -13.98
C LYS A 58 13.97 8.30 -14.30
N GLU A 59 12.99 8.31 -15.20
CA GLU A 59 12.24 9.49 -15.59
C GLU A 59 11.22 9.86 -14.49
N LEU A 60 10.51 8.87 -13.98
CA LEU A 60 9.36 9.05 -13.08
C LEU A 60 9.75 9.19 -11.60
N ALA A 61 10.97 8.79 -11.24
CA ALA A 61 11.41 8.88 -9.85
C ALA A 61 11.49 10.32 -9.38
N SER A 62 10.94 10.58 -8.19
CA SER A 62 11.03 11.84 -7.48
C SER A 62 11.80 11.67 -6.17
N THR A 63 11.91 12.74 -5.39
CA THR A 63 12.46 12.70 -4.04
C THR A 63 11.35 12.79 -3.00
N ALA A 64 11.64 12.40 -1.79
CA ALA A 64 10.71 12.55 -0.67
C ALA A 64 10.37 14.02 -0.37
N GLU A 65 11.25 14.94 -0.77
CA GLU A 65 11.12 16.39 -0.59
C GLU A 65 10.40 17.09 -1.74
N ASP A 66 9.82 16.35 -2.69
CA ASP A 66 9.05 16.95 -3.80
C ASP A 66 7.89 17.79 -3.24
N PRO A 67 7.86 19.11 -3.52
CA PRO A 67 6.85 20.00 -2.93
C PRO A 67 5.42 19.65 -3.34
N ARG A 68 5.22 18.92 -4.43
CA ARG A 68 3.90 18.46 -4.86
C ARG A 68 3.28 17.44 -3.89
N LEU A 69 4.10 16.78 -3.07
CA LEU A 69 3.68 15.79 -2.09
C LEU A 69 3.17 16.40 -0.77
N GLU A 70 3.49 17.69 -0.51
CA GLU A 70 3.10 18.36 0.73
C GLU A 70 1.57 18.36 0.96
N VAL A 71 0.80 18.36 -0.11
CA VAL A 71 -0.67 18.31 -0.04
C VAL A 71 -1.17 17.03 0.64
N PHE A 72 -0.44 15.92 0.57
CA PHE A 72 -0.80 14.70 1.29
C PHE A 72 -0.60 14.86 2.80
N GLN A 73 0.48 15.53 3.23
CA GLN A 73 0.67 15.81 4.65
C GLN A 73 -0.44 16.72 5.18
N GLN A 74 -0.79 17.78 4.45
CA GLN A 74 -1.90 18.66 4.81
C GLN A 74 -3.23 17.90 4.90
N LYS A 75 -3.50 16.97 3.98
CA LYS A 75 -4.71 16.13 4.01
C LYS A 75 -4.67 15.11 5.15
N SER A 76 -3.52 14.53 5.45
CA SER A 76 -3.32 13.66 6.60
C SER A 76 -3.63 14.39 7.91
N ASP A 77 -3.06 15.58 8.08
CA ASP A 77 -3.24 16.41 9.28
C ASP A 77 -4.70 16.86 9.48
N THR A 78 -5.32 17.39 8.42
CA THR A 78 -6.69 17.90 8.49
C THR A 78 -7.75 16.80 8.55
N GLY A 79 -7.50 15.66 7.90
CA GLY A 79 -8.41 14.52 7.87
C GLY A 79 -8.19 13.52 8.99
N ASN A 80 -7.14 13.71 9.81
CA ASN A 80 -6.69 12.77 10.84
C ASN A 80 -6.59 11.32 10.30
N ILE A 81 -5.95 11.15 9.14
CA ILE A 81 -5.85 9.89 8.41
C ILE A 81 -4.40 9.60 8.01
N ILE A 82 -3.97 8.35 8.18
CA ILE A 82 -2.69 7.87 7.63
C ILE A 82 -2.86 7.59 6.14
N ILE A 83 -1.98 8.15 5.31
CA ILE A 83 -2.00 7.96 3.86
C ILE A 83 -0.75 7.20 3.43
N CYS A 84 -0.92 6.04 2.77
CA CYS A 84 0.15 5.22 2.24
C CYS A 84 0.07 5.20 0.70
N ALA A 85 0.97 5.90 0.01
CA ALA A 85 0.94 6.06 -1.46
C ALA A 85 2.26 5.62 -2.11
N GLY A 86 2.17 4.88 -3.23
CA GLY A 86 3.33 4.32 -3.93
C GLY A 86 4.00 5.30 -4.89
N LEU A 87 5.34 5.44 -4.81
CA LEU A 87 6.15 6.29 -5.68
C LEU A 87 7.54 5.68 -5.91
N PRO A 88 8.12 5.75 -7.13
CA PRO A 88 9.55 5.50 -7.30
C PRO A 88 10.35 6.67 -6.72
N THR A 89 11.30 6.38 -5.80
CA THR A 89 12.08 7.41 -5.10
C THR A 89 13.57 7.34 -5.46
N ARG A 90 14.21 8.52 -5.56
CA ARG A 90 15.65 8.64 -5.83
C ARG A 90 16.45 8.52 -4.54
N HIS A 91 17.47 7.67 -4.59
CA HIS A 91 18.47 7.50 -3.53
C HIS A 91 19.88 7.55 -4.13
N THR A 92 20.89 7.67 -3.28
CA THR A 92 22.29 7.69 -3.73
C THR A 92 22.72 6.42 -4.44
N GLU A 93 22.16 5.27 -4.04
CA GLU A 93 22.48 3.96 -4.61
C GLU A 93 21.66 3.63 -5.85
N GLY A 94 20.56 4.35 -6.11
CA GLY A 94 19.67 4.10 -7.24
C GLY A 94 18.24 4.51 -6.98
N ILE A 95 17.31 3.91 -7.70
CA ILE A 95 15.88 4.17 -7.54
C ILE A 95 15.27 3.03 -6.73
N ARG A 96 14.39 3.36 -5.81
CA ARG A 96 13.65 2.38 -4.98
C ARG A 96 12.16 2.43 -5.28
N ILE A 97 11.52 1.29 -5.19
CA ILE A 97 10.05 1.20 -5.12
C ILE A 97 9.66 1.53 -3.70
N SER A 98 8.93 2.62 -3.50
CA SER A 98 8.67 3.14 -2.16
C SER A 98 7.20 3.39 -1.88
N MET A 99 6.83 3.27 -0.62
CA MET A 99 5.57 3.71 -0.04
C MET A 99 5.85 4.95 0.80
N LEU A 100 5.28 6.08 0.40
CA LEU A 100 5.27 7.31 1.17
C LEU A 100 4.17 7.23 2.22
N ILE A 101 4.51 7.54 3.46
CA ILE A 101 3.61 7.41 4.61
C ILE A 101 3.47 8.76 5.29
N PHE A 102 2.29 9.33 5.15
CA PHE A 102 1.90 10.59 5.77
C PHE A 102 1.04 10.29 6.99
N GLN A 103 1.48 10.73 8.16
CA GLN A 103 0.78 10.54 9.43
C GLN A 103 0.45 11.90 10.06
N PRO A 104 -0.74 12.06 10.68
CA PRO A 104 -1.11 13.31 11.34
C PRO A 104 -0.07 13.77 12.35
N GLY A 105 0.40 15.02 12.20
CA GLY A 105 1.37 15.65 13.11
C GLY A 105 2.78 15.04 13.09
N LYS A 106 3.08 14.12 12.18
CA LYS A 106 4.42 13.52 12.04
C LYS A 106 5.05 13.90 10.71
N LYS A 107 6.39 13.92 10.67
CA LYS A 107 7.12 14.05 9.42
C LYS A 107 6.85 12.81 8.55
N MET A 108 6.66 13.02 7.25
CA MET A 108 6.52 11.92 6.27
C MET A 108 7.65 10.90 6.42
N GLN A 109 7.29 9.63 6.38
CA GLN A 109 8.21 8.49 6.38
C GLN A 109 8.20 7.82 5.01
N VAL A 110 9.29 7.15 4.68
CA VAL A 110 9.44 6.39 3.41
C VAL A 110 9.83 4.96 3.74
N TYR A 111 8.96 4.02 3.38
CA TYR A 111 9.29 2.60 3.35
C TYR A 111 9.69 2.24 1.92
N SER A 112 10.81 1.53 1.74
CA SER A 112 11.27 1.05 0.43
C SER A 112 11.26 -0.46 0.38
N LYS A 113 10.73 -1.03 -0.72
CA LYS A 113 10.65 -2.47 -0.99
C LYS A 113 11.99 -3.15 -0.79
N ARG A 114 12.04 -4.15 0.07
CA ARG A 114 13.29 -4.83 0.46
C ARG A 114 13.57 -6.08 -0.37
N TRP A 115 12.53 -6.79 -0.79
CA TRP A 115 12.61 -7.96 -1.66
C TRP A 115 12.08 -7.61 -3.04
N LEU A 116 13.01 -7.41 -3.98
CA LEU A 116 12.65 -7.13 -5.37
C LEU A 116 12.34 -8.43 -6.12
N HIS A 117 11.37 -8.37 -7.03
CA HIS A 117 11.16 -9.41 -8.02
C HIS A 117 12.31 -9.38 -9.06
N ALA A 118 12.61 -10.50 -9.72
CA ALA A 118 13.78 -10.60 -10.61
C ALA A 118 13.75 -9.61 -11.78
N ASP A 119 12.58 -9.26 -12.30
CA ASP A 119 12.38 -8.28 -13.38
C ASP A 119 12.54 -6.82 -12.93
N GLU A 120 12.50 -6.56 -11.63
CA GLU A 120 12.71 -5.22 -11.05
C GLU A 120 14.20 -4.88 -10.90
N LEU A 121 15.06 -5.89 -10.75
CA LEU A 121 16.51 -5.72 -10.50
C LEU A 121 17.24 -4.84 -11.52
N PRO A 122 16.87 -4.81 -12.84
CA PRO A 122 17.51 -3.91 -13.80
C PRO A 122 17.19 -2.41 -13.57
N TYR A 123 16.13 -2.09 -12.81
CA TYR A 123 15.60 -0.74 -12.71
C TYR A 123 15.65 -0.18 -11.29
N PHE A 124 15.62 -1.06 -10.27
CA PHE A 124 15.50 -0.67 -8.88
C PHE A 124 16.56 -1.31 -8.00
N VAL A 125 16.83 -0.66 -6.87
CA VAL A 125 17.67 -1.19 -5.79
C VAL A 125 16.81 -1.46 -4.56
N PRO A 126 17.12 -2.49 -3.75
CA PRO A 126 16.32 -2.83 -2.57
C PRO A 126 16.45 -1.77 -1.48
N GLY A 127 15.37 -1.61 -0.70
CA GLY A 127 15.40 -0.93 0.59
C GLY A 127 16.12 -1.75 1.64
N GLN A 128 16.49 -1.11 2.75
CA GLN A 128 17.22 -1.77 3.84
C GLN A 128 16.41 -1.81 5.13
N ASP A 129 15.63 -0.77 5.40
CA ASP A 129 14.98 -0.59 6.68
C ASP A 129 13.60 -1.25 6.73
N ALA A 130 13.34 -1.94 7.84
CA ALA A 130 12.01 -2.39 8.23
C ALA A 130 11.49 -1.49 9.34
N PHE A 131 10.26 -1.05 9.24
CA PHE A 131 9.58 -0.37 10.34
C PHE A 131 8.08 -0.67 10.33
N LEU A 132 7.42 -0.37 11.44
CA LEU A 132 5.97 -0.47 11.53
C LEU A 132 5.37 0.94 11.60
N ILE A 133 4.19 1.08 11.02
CA ILE A 133 3.38 2.28 11.10
C ILE A 133 2.50 2.15 12.36
N GLU A 134 2.68 3.04 13.31
CA GLU A 134 1.85 3.09 14.50
C GLU A 134 0.53 3.80 14.19
N SER A 135 -0.59 3.17 14.53
CA SER A 135 -1.93 3.74 14.41
C SER A 135 -2.76 3.35 15.63
N GLY A 136 -2.85 4.25 16.61
CA GLY A 136 -3.38 3.92 17.93
C GLY A 136 -2.59 2.77 18.56
N ASN A 137 -3.26 1.70 18.95
CA ASN A 137 -2.62 0.48 19.47
C ASN A 137 -2.29 -0.54 18.39
N ALA A 138 -2.62 -0.26 17.12
CA ALA A 138 -2.31 -1.14 16.01
C ALA A 138 -0.92 -0.84 15.43
N LEU A 139 -0.19 -1.89 15.08
CA LEU A 139 1.07 -1.83 14.36
C LEU A 139 0.88 -2.38 12.96
N CYS A 140 1.04 -1.52 11.96
CA CYS A 140 0.84 -1.88 10.56
C CYS A 140 2.18 -2.11 9.87
N ALA A 141 2.37 -3.30 9.28
CA ALA A 141 3.55 -3.62 8.50
C ALA A 141 3.31 -3.30 7.02
N PRO A 142 4.04 -2.35 6.41
CA PRO A 142 4.01 -2.14 4.97
C PRO A 142 4.68 -3.31 4.25
N ALA A 143 4.09 -3.73 3.12
CA ALA A 143 4.61 -4.78 2.25
C ALA A 143 4.26 -4.45 0.79
N ILE A 144 5.28 -4.35 -0.07
CA ILE A 144 5.10 -3.91 -1.45
C ILE A 144 5.21 -5.12 -2.39
N CYS A 145 4.08 -5.50 -3.00
CA CYS A 145 3.94 -6.48 -4.06
C CYS A 145 4.67 -7.81 -3.78
N TYR A 146 5.69 -8.17 -4.53
CA TYR A 146 6.40 -9.46 -4.39
C TYR A 146 6.80 -9.77 -2.93
N GLU A 147 7.35 -8.79 -2.19
CA GLU A 147 7.76 -9.04 -0.80
C GLU A 147 6.59 -9.43 0.10
N SER A 148 5.37 -9.04 -0.21
CA SER A 148 4.18 -9.39 0.58
C SER A 148 3.85 -10.88 0.55
N THR A 149 4.40 -11.60 -0.44
CA THR A 149 4.27 -13.06 -0.57
C THR A 149 5.53 -13.82 -0.08
N VAL A 150 6.55 -13.11 0.39
CA VAL A 150 7.77 -13.69 0.97
C VAL A 150 7.52 -14.00 2.44
N MET A 151 7.59 -15.27 2.82
CA MET A 151 7.30 -15.72 4.18
C MET A 151 8.20 -15.05 5.23
N ASP A 152 9.50 -14.86 4.93
CA ASP A 152 10.45 -14.22 5.84
C ASP A 152 10.05 -12.75 6.14
N HIS A 153 9.48 -12.03 5.17
CA HIS A 153 8.95 -10.69 5.40
C HIS A 153 7.79 -10.73 6.39
N THR A 154 6.85 -11.66 6.21
CA THR A 154 5.70 -11.83 7.11
C THR A 154 6.13 -12.21 8.52
N VAL A 155 7.10 -13.15 8.64
CA VAL A 155 7.66 -13.57 9.94
C VAL A 155 8.29 -12.38 10.66
N GLN A 156 9.12 -11.58 9.97
CA GLN A 156 9.74 -10.38 10.55
C GLN A 156 8.71 -9.36 11.00
N ALA A 157 7.68 -9.12 10.19
CA ALA A 157 6.57 -8.21 10.55
C ALA A 157 5.85 -8.68 11.83
N HIS A 158 5.50 -9.96 11.92
CA HIS A 158 4.87 -10.55 13.09
C HIS A 158 5.77 -10.47 14.34
N GLN A 159 7.06 -10.81 14.22
CA GLN A 159 8.03 -10.74 15.32
C GLN A 159 8.23 -9.30 15.83
N ALA A 160 8.09 -8.30 14.95
CA ALA A 160 8.10 -6.89 15.31
C ALA A 160 6.79 -6.42 15.97
N GLY A 161 5.76 -7.28 16.04
CA GLY A 161 4.48 -7.01 16.70
C GLY A 161 3.39 -6.50 15.76
N ALA A 162 3.54 -6.63 14.45
CA ALA A 162 2.49 -6.23 13.51
C ALA A 162 1.16 -6.96 13.78
N THR A 163 0.08 -6.20 13.79
CA THR A 163 -1.30 -6.70 13.88
C THR A 163 -2.06 -6.53 12.57
N ILE A 164 -1.56 -5.67 11.69
CA ILE A 164 -2.09 -5.39 10.35
C ILE A 164 -0.97 -5.49 9.33
N TYR A 165 -1.21 -6.20 8.24
CA TYR A 165 -0.30 -6.36 7.12
C TYR A 165 -0.85 -5.64 5.90
N LEU A 166 -0.13 -4.62 5.41
CA LEU A 166 -0.56 -3.70 4.34
C LEU A 166 0.09 -4.11 3.02
N ALA A 167 -0.61 -4.91 2.22
CA ALA A 167 -0.14 -5.36 0.90
C ALA A 167 -0.52 -4.34 -0.18
N SER A 168 0.45 -3.53 -0.61
CA SER A 168 0.33 -2.55 -1.70
C SER A 168 0.90 -3.14 -2.97
N VAL A 169 0.06 -3.48 -3.95
CA VAL A 169 0.51 -4.30 -5.09
C VAL A 169 0.11 -3.74 -6.45
N ALA A 170 0.78 -4.24 -7.50
CA ALA A 170 0.42 -4.09 -8.90
C ALA A 170 0.37 -5.49 -9.53
N ASP A 171 -0.76 -6.18 -9.36
CA ASP A 171 -0.90 -7.60 -9.71
C ASP A 171 -1.86 -7.85 -10.86
N SER A 172 -1.41 -8.72 -11.79
CA SER A 172 -2.25 -9.36 -12.79
C SER A 172 -3.06 -10.52 -12.19
N ASP A 173 -3.87 -11.21 -13.02
CA ASP A 173 -4.60 -12.42 -12.60
C ASP A 173 -3.69 -13.48 -11.96
N GLY A 174 -2.47 -13.66 -12.50
CA GLY A 174 -1.49 -14.61 -11.97
C GLY A 174 -0.95 -14.24 -10.59
N GLY A 175 -0.65 -12.96 -10.37
CA GLY A 175 -0.23 -12.43 -9.08
C GLY A 175 -1.33 -12.54 -8.04
N LEU A 176 -2.54 -12.09 -8.38
CA LEU A 176 -3.72 -12.21 -7.53
C LEU A 176 -4.04 -13.65 -7.14
N ALA A 177 -3.93 -14.61 -8.07
CA ALA A 177 -4.14 -16.01 -7.75
C ALA A 177 -3.15 -16.54 -6.68
N LYS A 178 -1.92 -16.02 -6.64
CA LYS A 178 -0.94 -16.33 -5.58
C LYS A 178 -1.33 -15.61 -4.29
N ALA A 179 -1.62 -14.31 -4.36
CA ALA A 179 -2.01 -13.48 -3.23
C ALA A 179 -3.22 -14.06 -2.47
N TYR A 180 -4.28 -14.42 -3.20
CA TYR A 180 -5.51 -14.99 -2.62
C TYR A 180 -5.33 -16.40 -2.01
N ARG A 181 -4.28 -17.11 -2.35
CA ARG A 181 -3.88 -18.33 -1.64
C ARG A 181 -3.01 -18.03 -0.41
N HIS A 182 -2.13 -17.04 -0.51
CA HIS A 182 -1.14 -16.73 0.50
C HIS A 182 -1.72 -15.92 1.67
N TYR A 183 -2.45 -14.84 1.38
CA TYR A 183 -2.89 -13.90 2.43
C TYR A 183 -3.82 -14.49 3.48
N PRO A 184 -4.82 -15.34 3.15
CA PRO A 184 -5.61 -15.99 4.19
C PRO A 184 -4.78 -16.92 5.09
N LEU A 185 -3.74 -17.56 4.54
CA LEU A 185 -2.85 -18.43 5.31
C LEU A 185 -2.02 -17.63 6.32
N ILE A 186 -1.36 -16.54 5.89
CA ILE A 186 -0.56 -15.72 6.81
C ILE A 186 -1.44 -14.96 7.80
N ALA A 187 -2.62 -14.48 7.39
CA ALA A 187 -3.59 -13.87 8.29
C ALA A 187 -3.93 -14.81 9.45
N LYS A 188 -4.31 -16.05 9.14
CA LYS A 188 -4.64 -17.08 10.14
C LYS A 188 -3.44 -17.52 10.96
N GLN A 189 -2.29 -17.73 10.32
CA GLN A 189 -1.10 -18.26 10.99
C GLN A 189 -0.51 -17.28 12.01
N PHE A 190 -0.52 -15.99 11.68
CA PHE A 190 0.09 -14.94 12.47
C PHE A 190 -0.92 -14.05 13.22
N GLY A 191 -2.21 -14.30 13.06
CA GLY A 191 -3.27 -13.52 13.72
C GLY A 191 -3.28 -12.05 13.30
N MET A 192 -2.99 -11.76 12.02
CA MET A 192 -2.93 -10.41 11.47
C MET A 192 -4.09 -10.17 10.51
N ILE A 193 -4.65 -8.96 10.53
CA ILE A 193 -5.50 -8.49 9.43
C ILE A 193 -4.60 -8.26 8.21
N VAL A 194 -5.01 -8.73 7.02
CA VAL A 194 -4.31 -8.46 5.77
C VAL A 194 -5.19 -7.58 4.89
N LEU A 195 -4.70 -6.38 4.56
CA LEU A 195 -5.35 -5.44 3.65
C LEU A 195 -4.58 -5.41 2.33
N LEU A 196 -5.26 -5.78 1.26
CA LEU A 196 -4.73 -5.75 -0.11
C LEU A 196 -5.27 -4.53 -0.86
N SER A 197 -4.38 -3.69 -1.37
CA SER A 197 -4.69 -2.63 -2.35
C SER A 197 -3.99 -2.95 -3.66
N ASN A 198 -4.75 -3.23 -4.71
CA ASN A 198 -4.24 -3.52 -6.05
C ASN A 198 -4.65 -2.45 -7.06
N GLY A 199 -3.77 -2.18 -8.02
CA GLY A 199 -4.02 -1.26 -9.13
C GLY A 199 -5.01 -1.79 -10.16
N LEU A 200 -5.40 -0.93 -11.09
CA LEU A 200 -6.20 -1.23 -12.27
C LEU A 200 -5.49 -0.78 -13.54
N GLY A 201 -5.76 -1.50 -14.61
CA GLY A 201 -5.35 -1.12 -15.96
C GLY A 201 -3.92 -1.51 -16.32
N PRO A 202 -3.43 -1.02 -17.47
CA PRO A 202 -2.16 -1.44 -18.03
C PRO A 202 -0.98 -0.90 -17.21
N CYS A 203 -0.06 -1.80 -16.86
CA CYS A 203 1.19 -1.58 -16.15
C CYS A 203 2.31 -2.21 -16.96
N ASP A 204 3.37 -1.48 -17.30
CA ASP A 204 4.47 -2.01 -18.16
C ASP A 204 3.96 -2.93 -19.28
N ASP A 205 4.12 -4.26 -19.14
CA ASP A 205 3.73 -5.31 -20.10
C ASP A 205 2.60 -6.22 -19.59
N PHE A 206 1.93 -5.86 -18.48
CA PHE A 206 0.80 -6.61 -17.93
C PHE A 206 -0.40 -5.70 -17.59
N ILE A 207 -1.50 -6.30 -17.16
CA ILE A 207 -2.72 -5.57 -16.78
C ILE A 207 -3.02 -5.88 -15.31
N CYS A 208 -3.06 -4.83 -14.48
CA CYS A 208 -3.55 -4.90 -13.11
C CYS A 208 -5.07 -5.10 -13.10
N ARG A 209 -5.56 -6.00 -12.25
CA ARG A 209 -6.94 -6.49 -12.27
C ARG A 209 -7.80 -6.01 -11.10
N GLY A 210 -7.31 -5.09 -10.28
CA GLY A 210 -8.06 -4.67 -9.10
C GLY A 210 -8.26 -5.81 -8.11
N ARG A 211 -9.50 -6.07 -7.72
CA ARG A 211 -9.87 -7.08 -6.72
C ARG A 211 -9.15 -6.89 -5.39
N SER A 212 -9.00 -5.63 -4.99
CA SER A 212 -8.52 -5.28 -3.65
C SER A 212 -9.41 -5.93 -2.60
N ALA A 213 -8.82 -6.39 -1.49
CA ALA A 213 -9.54 -7.24 -0.54
C ALA A 213 -9.01 -7.10 0.89
N VAL A 214 -9.75 -7.62 1.85
CA VAL A 214 -9.32 -7.70 3.24
C VAL A 214 -9.65 -9.06 3.84
N TRP A 215 -8.69 -9.61 4.59
CA TRP A 215 -8.86 -10.83 5.39
C TRP A 215 -8.69 -10.49 6.87
N ASN A 216 -9.55 -11.06 7.71
CA ASN A 216 -9.42 -10.94 9.17
C ASN A 216 -8.30 -11.86 9.70
N GLU A 217 -8.04 -11.76 11.00
CA GLU A 217 -7.02 -12.55 11.71
C GLU A 217 -7.28 -14.06 11.72
N ARG A 218 -8.45 -14.51 11.26
CA ARG A 218 -8.79 -15.92 11.06
C ARG A 218 -8.57 -16.39 9.62
N GLY A 219 -8.17 -15.47 8.72
CA GLY A 219 -8.01 -15.74 7.30
C GLY A 219 -9.31 -15.77 6.52
N GLU A 220 -10.40 -15.25 7.09
CA GLU A 220 -11.68 -15.14 6.41
C GLU A 220 -11.71 -13.88 5.54
N LEU A 221 -12.19 -14.02 4.31
CA LEU A 221 -12.35 -12.88 3.39
C LEU A 221 -13.53 -12.03 3.85
N MET A 222 -13.27 -10.80 4.28
CA MET A 222 -14.27 -9.90 4.85
C MET A 222 -14.83 -8.93 3.81
N GLY A 223 -14.09 -8.65 2.74
CA GLY A 223 -14.54 -7.79 1.66
C GLY A 223 -13.61 -7.86 0.46
N GLN A 224 -14.17 -7.60 -0.71
CA GLN A 224 -13.44 -7.59 -1.97
C GLN A 224 -14.11 -6.63 -2.96
N LEU A 225 -13.30 -5.87 -3.71
CA LEU A 225 -13.77 -5.09 -4.85
C LEU A 225 -13.81 -5.94 -6.14
N GLY A 226 -14.52 -5.46 -7.15
CA GLY A 226 -14.51 -5.99 -8.51
C GLY A 226 -13.30 -5.49 -9.32
N GLU A 227 -13.53 -5.25 -10.61
CA GLU A 227 -12.51 -4.76 -11.56
C GLU A 227 -12.74 -3.28 -11.95
N GLU A 228 -13.40 -2.51 -11.09
CA GLU A 228 -13.68 -1.08 -11.27
C GLU A 228 -12.98 -0.25 -10.18
N GLU A 229 -12.79 1.04 -10.41
CA GLU A 229 -12.28 1.94 -9.38
C GLU A 229 -13.20 1.95 -8.17
N GLY A 230 -12.62 1.82 -6.97
CA GLY A 230 -13.41 1.72 -5.75
C GLY A 230 -12.60 1.94 -4.49
N LEU A 231 -13.32 2.07 -3.39
CA LEU A 231 -12.76 2.18 -2.05
C LEU A 231 -13.38 1.07 -1.19
N LEU A 232 -12.56 0.15 -0.73
CA LEU A 232 -12.95 -0.87 0.25
C LEU A 232 -12.73 -0.31 1.64
N ILE A 233 -13.77 -0.30 2.46
CA ILE A 233 -13.69 0.11 3.87
C ILE A 233 -13.87 -1.12 4.74
N PHE A 234 -13.00 -1.30 5.73
CA PHE A 234 -13.08 -2.37 6.71
C PHE A 234 -12.94 -1.80 8.12
N ASP A 235 -13.93 -2.06 8.94
CA ASP A 235 -13.94 -1.67 10.36
C ASP A 235 -13.35 -2.82 11.20
N THR A 236 -12.17 -2.59 11.78
CA THR A 236 -11.45 -3.60 12.57
C THR A 236 -12.18 -4.00 13.85
N THR A 237 -13.17 -3.21 14.28
CA THR A 237 -13.97 -3.46 15.49
C THR A 237 -15.13 -4.42 15.24
N THR A 238 -15.86 -4.14 14.16
CA THR A 238 -17.08 -4.88 13.84
C THR A 238 -16.80 -6.05 12.91
N GLY A 239 -15.61 -6.08 12.29
CA GLY A 239 -15.27 -7.06 11.27
C GLY A 239 -16.10 -6.89 9.98
N LYS A 240 -16.53 -5.65 9.66
CA LYS A 240 -17.38 -5.35 8.50
C LYS A 240 -16.83 -4.20 7.70
#